data_569489e14244931a926e502ead158e87
#
_entry.id   569489e14244931a926e502ead158e87
#
_cell.length_a   1.000
_cell.length_b   1.000
_cell.length_c   1.000
_cell.angle_alpha   90.00
_cell.angle_beta   90.00
_cell.angle_gamma   90.00
#
_symmetry.space_group_name_H-M   'P 1'
#
loop_
_entity.id
_entity.type
_entity.pdbx_description
1 polymer ?
#
loop_
_entity_poly.entity_id
_entity_poly.type
_entity_poly.pdbx_seq_one_letter_code
_entity_poly.pdbx_strand_id
1 'polypeptide(L)'
;MTVLGAVFRPQLPPERLRPLAVAADRAGLDELWLWEDCFLESGIATAAAALAWTERLRVGVGLLPVPLRNVALTAMEAATLHRLFPGRVILGVGHGVQPWMEQVGARVASPVTLLHEYLDALRALLAGERVTVRGRYVSLDSVALDWPPPTPPAVLAGALGPRSLRLTGEAADGTILVAGV
;
A
#
# COMPACT_ATOMS: atom_id res chain seq x y z
N MET A 1 -12.47 7.93 18.59
CA MET A 1 -12.75 6.50 18.84
C MET A 1 -11.49 5.73 18.48
N THR A 2 -11.04 4.78 19.29
CA THR A 2 -9.85 3.96 18.98
C THR A 2 -10.25 2.89 17.97
N VAL A 3 -9.48 2.75 16.91
CA VAL A 3 -9.64 1.70 15.90
C VAL A 3 -8.83 0.49 16.35
N LEU A 4 -9.45 -0.70 16.35
CA LEU A 4 -8.81 -1.94 16.73
C LEU A 4 -8.58 -2.82 15.50
N GLY A 5 -7.31 -3.11 15.23
CA GLY A 5 -6.88 -3.96 14.12
C GLY A 5 -6.09 -5.18 14.56
N ALA A 6 -6.02 -6.15 13.66
CA ALA A 6 -5.14 -7.31 13.78
C ALA A 6 -4.22 -7.38 12.55
N VAL A 7 -3.09 -8.06 12.69
CA VAL A 7 -2.17 -8.34 11.58
C VAL A 7 -2.26 -9.83 11.21
N PHE A 8 -2.52 -10.10 9.94
CA PHE A 8 -2.27 -11.42 9.37
C PHE A 8 -0.79 -11.48 8.98
N ARG A 9 -0.03 -12.27 9.73
CA ARG A 9 1.41 -12.37 9.51
C ARG A 9 1.72 -13.20 8.27
N PRO A 10 2.54 -12.71 7.34
CA PRO A 10 2.81 -13.39 6.07
C PRO A 10 3.59 -14.71 6.21
N GLN A 11 4.09 -15.05 7.40
CA GLN A 11 4.67 -16.35 7.70
C GLN A 11 3.60 -17.47 7.87
N LEU A 12 2.33 -17.09 7.97
CA LEU A 12 1.23 -18.05 7.91
C LEU A 12 0.94 -18.40 6.44
N PRO A 13 0.61 -19.64 6.12
CA PRO A 13 0.27 -20.00 4.75
C PRO A 13 -1.01 -19.27 4.30
N PRO A 14 -1.10 -18.82 3.03
CA PRO A 14 -2.19 -17.97 2.54
C PRO A 14 -3.58 -18.64 2.66
N GLU A 15 -3.67 -19.96 2.72
CA GLU A 15 -4.92 -20.70 2.95
C GLU A 15 -5.56 -20.38 4.31
N ARG A 16 -4.78 -19.89 5.27
CA ARG A 16 -5.27 -19.47 6.59
C ARG A 16 -5.92 -18.09 6.57
N LEU A 17 -5.74 -17.30 5.50
CA LEU A 17 -6.27 -15.95 5.43
C LEU A 17 -7.79 -15.93 5.51
N ARG A 18 -8.48 -16.76 4.71
CA ARG A 18 -9.95 -16.75 4.67
C ARG A 18 -10.61 -17.00 6.03
N PRO A 19 -10.29 -18.08 6.75
CA PRO A 19 -10.92 -18.32 8.05
C PRO A 19 -10.59 -17.24 9.08
N LEU A 20 -9.38 -16.66 9.04
CA LEU A 20 -8.98 -15.60 9.97
C LEU A 20 -9.67 -14.27 9.64
N ALA A 21 -9.74 -13.86 8.37
CA ALA A 21 -10.43 -12.65 7.95
C ALA A 21 -11.92 -12.68 8.29
N VAL A 22 -12.59 -13.80 8.00
CA VAL A 22 -14.01 -13.99 8.34
C VAL A 22 -14.23 -14.00 9.86
N ALA A 23 -13.32 -14.60 10.63
CA ALA A 23 -13.41 -14.59 12.10
C ALA A 23 -13.22 -13.18 12.65
N ALA A 24 -12.26 -12.40 12.12
CA ALA A 24 -12.02 -11.02 12.50
C ALA A 24 -13.23 -10.13 12.22
N ASP A 25 -13.82 -10.25 11.03
CA ASP A 25 -15.02 -9.51 10.64
C ASP A 25 -16.23 -9.82 11.57
N ARG A 26 -16.45 -11.11 11.85
CA ARG A 26 -17.52 -11.57 12.77
C ARG A 26 -17.30 -11.13 14.22
N ALA A 27 -16.04 -11.09 14.65
CA ALA A 27 -15.66 -10.62 15.99
C ALA A 27 -15.79 -9.09 16.16
N GLY A 28 -16.04 -8.35 15.08
CA GLY A 28 -16.21 -6.90 15.12
C GLY A 28 -14.92 -6.11 15.14
N LEU A 29 -13.80 -6.70 14.70
CA LEU A 29 -12.57 -5.92 14.48
C LEU A 29 -12.81 -4.87 13.39
N ASP A 30 -12.15 -3.73 13.55
CA ASP A 30 -12.25 -2.62 12.60
C ASP A 30 -11.35 -2.86 11.38
N GLU A 31 -10.15 -3.42 11.59
CA GLU A 31 -9.12 -3.53 10.56
C GLU A 31 -8.38 -4.87 10.58
N LEU A 32 -8.02 -5.34 9.38
CA LEU A 32 -7.06 -6.40 9.16
C LEU A 32 -5.90 -5.86 8.33
N TRP A 33 -4.68 -5.99 8.85
CA TRP A 33 -3.48 -5.54 8.18
C TRP A 33 -2.71 -6.71 7.58
N LEU A 34 -2.27 -6.54 6.34
CA LEU A 34 -1.47 -7.47 5.55
C LEU A 34 -0.10 -6.86 5.29
N TRP A 35 0.94 -7.69 5.31
CA TRP A 35 2.30 -7.25 4.98
C TRP A 35 2.73 -7.90 3.68
N GLU A 36 3.35 -7.13 2.79
CA GLU A 36 3.98 -7.68 1.60
C GLU A 36 5.47 -7.85 1.85
N ASP A 37 5.82 -8.92 2.56
CA ASP A 37 7.21 -9.29 2.82
C ASP A 37 7.72 -10.21 1.71
N CYS A 38 8.87 -9.90 1.13
CA CYS A 38 9.49 -10.78 0.15
C CYS A 38 10.10 -12.03 0.84
N PHE A 39 9.82 -13.26 0.37
CA PHE A 39 9.07 -13.58 -0.84
C PHE A 39 7.88 -14.46 -0.45
N LEU A 40 6.95 -13.88 0.26
CA LEU A 40 5.76 -14.54 0.80
C LEU A 40 4.55 -14.20 -0.08
N GLU A 41 3.39 -13.89 0.50
CA GLU A 41 2.21 -13.58 -0.30
C GLU A 41 2.16 -12.15 -0.79
N SER A 42 1.48 -11.94 -1.92
CA SER A 42 1.23 -10.62 -2.49
C SER A 42 0.20 -9.84 -1.68
N GLY A 43 0.54 -8.62 -1.27
CA GLY A 43 -0.35 -7.75 -0.51
C GLY A 43 -1.66 -7.42 -1.24
N ILE A 44 -1.61 -7.15 -2.54
CA ILE A 44 -2.80 -6.81 -3.34
C ILE A 44 -3.72 -8.01 -3.53
N ALA A 45 -3.16 -9.19 -3.86
CA ALA A 45 -3.96 -10.39 -4.07
C ALA A 45 -4.66 -10.83 -2.78
N THR A 46 -3.94 -10.82 -1.65
CA THR A 46 -4.51 -11.17 -0.34
C THR A 46 -5.51 -10.13 0.14
N ALA A 47 -5.28 -8.83 -0.11
CA ALA A 47 -6.23 -7.77 0.22
C ALA A 47 -7.55 -7.92 -0.56
N ALA A 48 -7.48 -8.15 -1.88
CA ALA A 48 -8.64 -8.37 -2.72
C ALA A 48 -9.47 -9.58 -2.22
N ALA A 49 -8.80 -10.69 -1.89
CA ALA A 49 -9.44 -11.88 -1.37
C ALA A 49 -10.12 -11.64 0.00
N ALA A 50 -9.40 -11.01 0.94
CA ALA A 50 -9.92 -10.72 2.27
C ALA A 50 -11.16 -9.79 2.21
N LEU A 51 -11.10 -8.75 1.37
CA LEU A 51 -12.21 -7.82 1.12
C LEU A 51 -13.44 -8.53 0.55
N ALA A 52 -13.23 -9.47 -0.40
CA ALA A 52 -14.31 -10.21 -1.03
C ALA A 52 -14.98 -11.24 -0.08
N TRP A 53 -14.28 -11.71 0.95
CA TRP A 53 -14.80 -12.67 1.93
C TRP A 53 -15.43 -12.04 3.16
N THR A 54 -15.35 -10.72 3.31
CA THR A 54 -15.79 -9.97 4.49
C THR A 54 -16.72 -8.84 4.09
N GLU A 55 -17.55 -8.36 5.02
CA GLU A 55 -18.57 -7.36 4.73
C GLU A 55 -18.24 -5.97 5.29
N ARG A 56 -17.62 -5.90 6.48
CA ARG A 56 -17.37 -4.64 7.19
C ARG A 56 -15.90 -4.35 7.44
N LEU A 57 -15.09 -5.41 7.52
CA LEU A 57 -13.68 -5.33 7.86
C LEU A 57 -12.93 -4.44 6.86
N ARG A 58 -12.22 -3.45 7.36
CA ARG A 58 -11.28 -2.68 6.55
C ARG A 58 -9.99 -3.48 6.40
N VAL A 59 -9.41 -3.47 5.22
CA VAL A 59 -8.19 -4.22 4.94
C VAL A 59 -7.08 -3.24 4.55
N GLY A 60 -6.01 -3.25 5.33
CA GLY A 60 -4.81 -2.45 5.10
C GLY A 60 -3.66 -3.27 4.54
N VAL A 61 -2.94 -2.72 3.58
CA VAL A 61 -1.63 -3.25 3.17
C VAL A 61 -0.54 -2.35 3.74
N GLY A 62 0.21 -2.87 4.67
CA GLY A 62 1.24 -2.11 5.35
C GLY A 62 2.60 -2.82 5.33
N LEU A 63 3.31 -2.74 4.23
CA LEU A 63 3.20 -1.85 3.07
C LEU A 63 3.52 -2.57 1.75
N LEU A 64 3.22 -1.90 0.64
CA LEU A 64 3.70 -2.28 -0.68
C LEU A 64 5.10 -1.69 -0.92
N PRO A 65 6.13 -2.49 -1.24
CA PRO A 65 7.45 -1.99 -1.58
C PRO A 65 7.47 -1.28 -2.94
N VAL A 66 7.66 0.05 -2.94
CA VAL A 66 7.65 0.85 -4.18
C VAL A 66 8.70 0.44 -5.21
N PRO A 67 9.90 -0.08 -4.85
CA PRO A 67 10.85 -0.52 -5.87
C PRO A 67 10.37 -1.73 -6.69
N LEU A 68 9.45 -2.53 -6.17
CA LEU A 68 8.92 -3.72 -6.85
C LEU A 68 7.81 -3.39 -7.85
N ARG A 69 7.25 -2.17 -7.82
CA ARG A 69 6.01 -1.85 -8.55
C ARG A 69 6.16 -0.58 -9.35
N ASN A 70 5.77 -0.61 -10.60
CA ASN A 70 5.53 0.62 -11.35
C ASN A 70 4.37 1.39 -10.71
N VAL A 71 4.49 2.71 -10.58
CA VAL A 71 3.48 3.56 -9.93
C VAL A 71 2.12 3.51 -10.64
N ALA A 72 2.11 3.41 -11.98
CA ALA A 72 0.87 3.27 -12.75
C ALA A 72 0.16 1.94 -12.43
N LEU A 73 0.90 0.83 -12.27
CA LEU A 73 0.34 -0.45 -11.85
C LEU A 73 -0.31 -0.33 -10.47
N THR A 74 0.40 0.23 -9.50
CA THR A 74 -0.15 0.41 -8.14
C THR A 74 -1.38 1.34 -8.13
N ALA A 75 -1.37 2.39 -8.95
CA ALA A 75 -2.54 3.26 -9.11
C ALA A 75 -3.76 2.50 -9.66
N MET A 76 -3.57 1.64 -10.68
CA MET A 76 -4.63 0.78 -11.22
C MET A 76 -5.16 -0.21 -10.19
N GLU A 77 -4.27 -0.89 -9.46
CA GLU A 77 -4.62 -1.86 -8.41
C GLU A 77 -5.40 -1.18 -7.28
N ALA A 78 -4.88 -0.06 -6.76
CA ALA A 78 -5.52 0.70 -5.70
C ALA A 78 -6.88 1.26 -6.13
N ALA A 79 -6.98 1.87 -7.31
CA ALA A 79 -8.23 2.38 -7.86
C ALA A 79 -9.28 1.28 -7.99
N THR A 80 -8.89 0.11 -8.49
CA THR A 80 -9.78 -1.05 -8.60
C THR A 80 -10.32 -1.47 -7.24
N LEU A 81 -9.45 -1.64 -6.24
CA LEU A 81 -9.88 -2.04 -4.90
C LEU A 81 -10.80 -1.00 -4.25
N HIS A 82 -10.46 0.29 -4.35
CA HIS A 82 -11.29 1.36 -3.77
C HIS A 82 -12.65 1.49 -4.45
N ARG A 83 -12.77 1.17 -5.74
CA ARG A 83 -14.05 1.15 -6.46
C ARG A 83 -14.89 -0.07 -6.15
N LEU A 84 -14.28 -1.25 -6.02
CA LEU A 84 -14.97 -2.49 -5.68
C LEU A 84 -15.38 -2.55 -4.20
N PHE A 85 -14.59 -1.94 -3.31
CA PHE A 85 -14.78 -2.00 -1.86
C PHE A 85 -14.70 -0.60 -1.22
N PRO A 86 -15.67 0.30 -1.49
CA PRO A 86 -15.62 1.68 -1.02
C PRO A 86 -15.46 1.78 0.50
N GLY A 87 -14.51 2.60 0.95
CA GLY A 87 -14.25 2.87 2.37
C GLY A 87 -13.59 1.73 3.16
N ARG A 88 -13.26 0.61 2.51
CA ARG A 88 -12.73 -0.58 3.19
C ARG A 88 -11.25 -0.87 2.91
N VAL A 89 -10.60 -0.09 2.06
CA VAL A 89 -9.20 -0.28 1.67
C VAL A 89 -8.31 0.75 2.35
N ILE A 90 -7.18 0.32 2.88
CA ILE A 90 -6.14 1.20 3.42
C ILE A 90 -4.85 0.88 2.65
N LEU A 91 -4.30 1.88 1.97
CA LEU A 91 -3.11 1.72 1.14
C LEU A 91 -1.88 2.28 1.83
N GLY A 92 -0.89 1.43 2.08
CA GLY A 92 0.42 1.82 2.54
C GLY A 92 1.52 1.45 1.54
N VAL A 93 2.44 2.36 1.31
CA VAL A 93 3.62 2.16 0.45
C VAL A 93 4.91 2.45 1.22
N GLY A 94 6.05 1.99 0.73
CA GLY A 94 7.30 2.29 1.40
C GLY A 94 8.54 1.77 0.67
N HIS A 95 9.70 1.97 1.30
CA HIS A 95 10.99 1.67 0.71
C HIS A 95 11.25 0.18 0.41
N GLY A 96 10.49 -0.71 1.03
CA GLY A 96 10.84 -2.13 1.08
C GLY A 96 12.12 -2.40 1.89
N VAL A 97 12.37 -3.66 2.17
CA VAL A 97 13.59 -4.12 2.85
C VAL A 97 14.74 -4.16 1.83
N GLN A 98 15.76 -3.34 2.03
CA GLN A 98 16.81 -3.11 1.02
C GLN A 98 17.56 -4.38 0.56
N PRO A 99 17.90 -5.34 1.43
CA PRO A 99 18.44 -6.63 1.00
C PRO A 99 17.52 -7.39 0.05
N TRP A 100 16.20 -7.40 0.29
CA TRP A 100 15.24 -8.06 -0.60
C TRP A 100 15.14 -7.34 -1.95
N MET A 101 15.18 -6.00 -1.94
CA MET A 101 15.20 -5.21 -3.19
C MET A 101 16.44 -5.50 -4.01
N GLU A 102 17.59 -5.73 -3.36
CA GLU A 102 18.83 -6.11 -4.03
C GLU A 102 18.75 -7.51 -4.66
N GLN A 103 18.17 -8.49 -3.95
CA GLN A 103 17.99 -9.86 -4.44
C GLN A 103 17.22 -9.95 -5.75
N VAL A 104 16.31 -9.02 -6.00
CA VAL A 104 15.48 -8.99 -7.21
C VAL A 104 15.89 -7.90 -8.21
N GLY A 105 17.03 -7.26 -7.99
CA GLY A 105 17.55 -6.22 -8.88
C GLY A 105 16.76 -4.91 -8.86
N ALA A 106 15.93 -4.69 -7.82
CA ALA A 106 15.07 -3.52 -7.69
C ALA A 106 15.63 -2.46 -6.73
N ARG A 107 16.80 -2.67 -6.14
CA ARG A 107 17.45 -1.70 -5.27
C ARG A 107 17.84 -0.44 -6.02
N VAL A 108 17.53 0.71 -5.45
CA VAL A 108 17.88 2.03 -6.00
C VAL A 108 18.88 2.77 -5.14
N ALA A 109 19.63 3.68 -5.73
CA ALA A 109 20.66 4.46 -5.02
C ALA A 109 20.08 5.44 -3.99
N SER A 110 18.85 5.92 -4.18
CA SER A 110 18.17 6.82 -3.25
C SER A 110 16.71 6.39 -3.01
N PRO A 111 16.45 5.48 -2.04
CA PRO A 111 15.09 5.05 -1.72
C PRO A 111 14.17 6.20 -1.30
N VAL A 112 14.70 7.22 -0.62
CA VAL A 112 13.92 8.41 -0.20
C VAL A 112 13.44 9.21 -1.42
N THR A 113 14.29 9.42 -2.42
CA THR A 113 13.89 10.11 -3.67
C THR A 113 12.85 9.29 -4.44
N LEU A 114 13.06 7.97 -4.56
CA LEU A 114 12.07 7.11 -5.21
C LEU A 114 10.71 7.19 -4.50
N LEU A 115 10.68 7.09 -3.18
CA LEU A 115 9.41 7.12 -2.44
C LEU A 115 8.70 8.48 -2.59
N HIS A 116 9.44 9.59 -2.59
CA HIS A 116 8.88 10.93 -2.81
C HIS A 116 8.23 11.04 -4.20
N GLU A 117 8.99 10.76 -5.25
CA GLU A 117 8.49 10.81 -6.63
C GLU A 117 7.29 9.87 -6.83
N TYR A 118 7.31 8.72 -6.15
CA TYR A 118 6.26 7.73 -6.23
C TYR A 118 4.97 8.20 -5.54
N LEU A 119 5.07 8.78 -4.34
CA LEU A 119 3.92 9.31 -3.60
C LEU A 119 3.24 10.43 -4.38
N ASP A 120 4.00 11.37 -4.92
CA ASP A 120 3.45 12.48 -5.71
C ASP A 120 2.69 11.96 -6.92
N ALA A 121 3.29 11.06 -7.70
CA ALA A 121 2.66 10.49 -8.89
C ALA A 121 1.45 9.62 -8.54
N LEU A 122 1.54 8.79 -7.50
CA LEU A 122 0.44 7.90 -7.08
C LEU A 122 -0.78 8.70 -6.62
N ARG A 123 -0.58 9.71 -5.79
CA ARG A 123 -1.67 10.56 -5.29
C ARG A 123 -2.35 11.34 -6.41
N ALA A 124 -1.58 11.89 -7.35
CA ALA A 124 -2.11 12.58 -8.52
C ALA A 124 -2.95 11.65 -9.42
N LEU A 125 -2.45 10.43 -9.71
CA LEU A 125 -3.20 9.43 -10.47
C LEU A 125 -4.49 9.02 -9.77
N LEU A 126 -4.45 8.77 -8.45
CA LEU A 126 -5.63 8.41 -7.67
C LEU A 126 -6.63 9.57 -7.51
N ALA A 127 -6.18 10.81 -7.64
CA ALA A 127 -7.04 11.99 -7.74
C ALA A 127 -7.70 12.15 -9.13
N GLY A 128 -7.35 11.29 -10.09
CA GLY A 128 -7.88 11.34 -11.47
C GLY A 128 -7.14 12.33 -12.38
N GLU A 129 -5.98 12.78 -11.98
CA GLU A 129 -5.17 13.71 -12.78
C GLU A 129 -4.48 12.99 -13.95
N ARG A 130 -4.22 13.74 -15.02
CA ARG A 130 -3.32 13.32 -16.09
C ARG A 130 -1.91 13.73 -15.77
N VAL A 131 -1.03 12.76 -15.54
CA VAL A 131 0.31 12.97 -15.01
C VAL A 131 1.36 12.86 -16.12
N THR A 132 2.21 13.88 -16.23
CA THR A 132 3.45 13.86 -16.99
C THR A 132 4.59 14.29 -16.05
N VAL A 133 5.51 13.38 -15.77
CA VAL A 133 6.65 13.62 -14.89
C VAL A 133 7.90 12.91 -15.43
N ARG A 134 9.05 13.53 -15.26
CA ARG A 134 10.37 12.97 -15.59
C ARG A 134 11.28 13.13 -14.38
N GLY A 135 11.05 12.26 -13.38
CA GLY A 135 11.87 12.19 -12.19
C GLY A 135 13.13 11.33 -12.41
N ARG A 136 13.85 11.12 -11.34
CA ARG A 136 15.03 10.23 -11.35
C ARG A 136 14.64 8.76 -11.47
N TYR A 137 13.52 8.38 -10.89
CA TYR A 137 13.05 6.99 -10.80
C TYR A 137 11.64 6.81 -11.36
N VAL A 138 10.79 7.82 -11.28
CA VAL A 138 9.43 7.80 -11.80
C VAL A 138 9.35 8.64 -13.06
N SER A 139 8.92 8.01 -14.16
CA SER A 139 8.69 8.69 -15.43
C SER A 139 7.33 8.27 -15.98
N LEU A 140 6.46 9.23 -16.19
CA LEU A 140 5.14 9.06 -16.80
C LEU A 140 4.98 10.08 -17.92
N ASP A 141 4.31 9.70 -18.99
CA ASP A 141 4.01 10.57 -20.11
C ASP A 141 2.50 10.55 -20.38
N SER A 142 1.82 11.59 -19.94
CA SER A 142 0.36 11.78 -20.17
C SER A 142 -0.51 10.61 -19.64
N VAL A 143 -0.10 9.99 -18.53
CA VAL A 143 -0.81 8.87 -17.92
C VAL A 143 -1.98 9.35 -17.07
N ALA A 144 -3.14 8.75 -17.24
CA ALA A 144 -4.32 8.97 -16.41
C ALA A 144 -5.05 7.63 -16.20
N LEU A 145 -5.76 7.50 -15.08
CA LEU A 145 -6.67 6.36 -14.88
C LEU A 145 -8.00 6.64 -15.59
N ASP A 146 -8.50 5.66 -16.34
CA ASP A 146 -9.85 5.75 -16.92
C ASP A 146 -10.94 5.61 -15.83
N TRP A 147 -10.60 4.91 -14.75
CA TRP A 147 -11.48 4.63 -13.63
C TRP A 147 -10.85 5.03 -12.29
N PRO A 148 -10.57 6.32 -12.04
CA PRO A 148 -10.06 6.75 -10.74
C PRO A 148 -11.12 6.50 -9.64
N PRO A 149 -10.72 6.39 -8.37
CA PRO A 149 -11.67 6.33 -7.27
C PRO A 149 -12.57 7.57 -7.25
N PRO A 150 -13.88 7.44 -6.92
CA PRO A 150 -14.78 8.60 -6.84
C PRO A 150 -14.33 9.68 -5.82
N THR A 151 -13.61 9.25 -4.80
CA THR A 151 -12.93 10.11 -3.82
C THR A 151 -11.49 9.64 -3.71
N PRO A 152 -10.50 10.55 -3.85
CA PRO A 152 -9.10 10.17 -3.69
C PRO A 152 -8.85 9.53 -2.33
N PRO A 153 -8.31 8.31 -2.27
CA PRO A 153 -8.03 7.65 -1.01
C PRO A 153 -6.78 8.24 -0.35
N ALA A 154 -6.73 8.16 0.98
CA ALA A 154 -5.50 8.44 1.71
C ALA A 154 -4.42 7.41 1.35
N VAL A 155 -3.20 7.88 1.09
CA VAL A 155 -2.02 7.06 0.87
C VAL A 155 -1.09 7.19 2.06
N LEU A 156 -0.90 6.09 2.79
CA LEU A 156 0.01 6.03 3.91
C LEU A 156 1.42 5.64 3.45
N ALA A 157 2.43 6.07 4.18
CA ALA A 157 3.80 5.65 3.88
C ALA A 157 4.54 5.15 5.11
N GLY A 158 5.31 4.07 4.95
CA GLY A 158 6.13 3.48 6.00
C GLY A 158 7.41 4.27 6.25
N ALA A 159 7.71 4.57 7.52
CA ALA A 159 8.92 5.25 7.91
C ALA A 159 9.49 4.76 9.24
N LEU A 160 10.84 4.68 9.30
CA LEU A 160 11.58 4.33 10.51
C LEU A 160 12.58 5.43 10.91
N GLY A 161 13.31 5.96 9.94
CA GLY A 161 14.37 6.94 10.19
C GLY A 161 13.91 8.39 10.01
N PRO A 162 14.67 9.37 10.56
CA PRO A 162 14.26 10.79 10.54
C PRO A 162 13.98 11.35 9.15
N ARG A 163 14.74 10.92 8.12
CA ARG A 163 14.54 11.37 6.74
C ARG A 163 13.23 10.85 6.16
N SER A 164 12.91 9.57 6.39
CA SER A 164 11.66 8.98 5.95
C SER A 164 10.46 9.56 6.70
N LEU A 165 10.60 9.78 8.02
CA LEU A 165 9.55 10.43 8.83
C LEU A 165 9.24 11.86 8.33
N ARG A 166 10.27 12.64 7.97
CA ARG A 166 10.05 13.96 7.36
C ARG A 166 9.32 13.84 6.03
N LEU A 167 9.78 12.94 5.15
CA LEU A 167 9.16 12.70 3.86
C LEU A 167 7.69 12.31 3.99
N THR A 168 7.36 11.38 4.89
CA THR A 168 5.96 10.95 5.07
C THR A 168 5.08 12.09 5.57
N GLY A 169 5.61 12.97 6.42
CA GLY A 169 4.90 14.18 6.87
C GLY A 169 4.69 15.22 5.77
N GLU A 170 5.55 15.24 4.74
CA GLU A 170 5.47 16.19 3.63
C GLU A 170 4.61 15.67 2.46
N ALA A 171 4.70 14.36 2.15
CA ALA A 171 4.19 13.80 0.90
C ALA A 171 3.09 12.74 1.05
N ALA A 172 2.86 12.18 2.24
CA ALA A 172 1.83 11.18 2.49
C ALA A 172 0.68 11.73 3.34
N ASP A 173 -0.45 11.03 3.34
CA ASP A 173 -1.61 11.39 4.16
C ASP A 173 -1.51 10.84 5.60
N GLY A 174 -0.52 10.00 5.86
CA GLY A 174 -0.23 9.46 7.18
C GLY A 174 0.99 8.53 7.16
N THR A 175 1.47 8.18 8.36
CA THR A 175 2.69 7.38 8.53
C THR A 175 2.38 6.03 9.17
N ILE A 176 2.87 4.95 8.56
CA ILE A 176 2.91 3.63 9.17
C ILE A 176 4.21 3.52 9.96
N LEU A 177 4.07 3.39 11.27
CA LEU A 177 5.20 3.19 12.19
C LEU A 177 5.29 1.70 12.54
N VAL A 178 6.48 1.15 12.42
CA VAL A 178 6.78 -0.15 13.02
C VAL A 178 7.13 0.11 14.48
N ALA A 179 6.33 -0.42 15.40
CA ALA A 179 6.68 -0.35 16.81
C ALA A 179 8.05 -1.04 17.00
N GLY A 180 8.96 -0.35 17.65
CA GLY A 180 10.30 -0.89 17.90
C GLY A 180 10.20 -2.24 18.60
N VAL A 181 10.89 -3.21 18.04
CA VAL A 181 11.13 -4.52 18.64
C VAL A 181 12.21 -4.35 19.69
#